data_c245d4273ef94e0bc618fd39794f6813
#
_entry.id   c245d4273ef94e0bc618fd39794f6813
#
_cell.length_a   1.000
_cell.length_b   1.000
_cell.length_c   1.000
_cell.angle_alpha   90.00
_cell.angle_beta   90.00
_cell.angle_gamma   90.00
#
_symmetry.space_group_name_H-M   'P 1'
#
loop_
_entity.id
_entity.type
_entity.pdbx_description
1 polymer ?
#
loop_
_entity_poly.entity_id
_entity_poly.type
_entity_poly.pdbx_seq_one_letter_code
_entity_poly.pdbx_strand_id
1 'polypeptide(L)'
;MIKGYEMELAKKCISFAAQAGADAARVTLGKCVTDAYTLLNGQLDKATHSADRSVYIYLFANGRYGTFSTNRLEENELQDFIRKAVEMVRMLGEDKARTLPAIERTAKDAVTGNELGLFDETYYSFDSDKALTDAYLMSRYEKYVQKTGQPYRIISEECEFSCTADDSYTVDSQGFEGRHKETSYGTFAEVTIEDTEGCKYSGYWWQTTHKADEIDFTSVSEKALKRAARQINPRKRKSGRYRMVLENTVASRVVTPLINALNASAIQQKMSFLEDSIGKQVFSEGLTLMDLPRTPGKNGSRLFDTEGVATADAPVILNGVVQRYFVNTYLSNKMGIEPTVEDVSRPCLMPYIKGQALSSEEKELSLEDILKLSGNGILVTGFNGGNCNPVTGDFSFGVEGFAFSKGKLTHPVREMLITGNILELWNSLIAAGSDARPSSRWQIPTLAFEEVSFSA
;
A
#
# COMPACT_ATOMS: atom_id res chain seq x y z
N MET A 1 -19.41 13.89 -0.97
CA MET A 1 -19.58 12.48 -1.32
C MET A 1 -20.64 12.33 -2.40
N ILE A 2 -20.72 11.22 -3.06
CA ILE A 2 -21.65 10.92 -4.16
C ILE A 2 -23.10 10.98 -3.67
N LYS A 3 -23.94 11.71 -4.38
CA LYS A 3 -25.36 11.90 -4.07
C LYS A 3 -26.23 10.95 -4.90
N GLY A 4 -27.45 10.67 -4.47
CA GLY A 4 -28.35 9.74 -5.16
C GLY A 4 -28.60 10.08 -6.64
N TYR A 5 -28.76 11.37 -6.97
CA TYR A 5 -28.96 11.79 -8.36
C TYR A 5 -27.72 11.53 -9.26
N GLU A 6 -26.50 11.52 -8.68
CA GLU A 6 -25.28 11.22 -9.41
C GLU A 6 -25.14 9.71 -9.65
N MET A 7 -25.61 8.88 -8.71
CA MET A 7 -25.70 7.44 -8.92
C MET A 7 -26.67 7.10 -10.05
N GLU A 8 -27.84 7.77 -10.08
CA GLU A 8 -28.80 7.64 -11.19
C GLU A 8 -28.20 8.13 -12.52
N LEU A 9 -27.38 9.18 -12.50
CA LEU A 9 -26.69 9.65 -13.68
C LEU A 9 -25.66 8.62 -14.20
N ALA A 10 -24.91 7.94 -13.31
CA ALA A 10 -24.02 6.86 -13.70
C ALA A 10 -24.79 5.70 -14.37
N LYS A 11 -25.97 5.33 -13.87
CA LYS A 11 -26.85 4.34 -14.52
C LYS A 11 -27.34 4.81 -15.90
N LYS A 12 -27.69 6.10 -16.03
CA LYS A 12 -28.04 6.67 -17.33
C LYS A 12 -26.88 6.61 -18.34
N CYS A 13 -25.64 6.77 -17.90
CA CYS A 13 -24.47 6.63 -18.76
C CYS A 13 -24.38 5.23 -19.40
N ILE A 14 -24.76 4.17 -18.69
CA ILE A 14 -24.90 2.82 -19.26
C ILE A 14 -25.95 2.80 -20.39
N SER A 15 -27.09 3.43 -20.16
CA SER A 15 -28.15 3.54 -21.18
C SER A 15 -27.70 4.35 -22.40
N PHE A 16 -26.96 5.43 -22.21
CA PHE A 16 -26.38 6.23 -23.29
C PHE A 16 -25.38 5.45 -24.12
N ALA A 17 -24.52 4.63 -23.46
CA ALA A 17 -23.59 3.76 -24.16
C ALA A 17 -24.32 2.73 -25.05
N ALA A 18 -25.37 2.09 -24.52
CA ALA A 18 -26.20 1.15 -25.27
C ALA A 18 -26.90 1.83 -26.45
N GLN A 19 -27.50 3.02 -26.27
CA GLN A 19 -28.12 3.81 -27.34
C GLN A 19 -27.12 4.21 -28.43
N ALA A 20 -25.87 4.48 -28.06
CA ALA A 20 -24.80 4.78 -29.01
C ALA A 20 -24.26 3.53 -29.71
N GLY A 21 -24.73 2.33 -29.32
CA GLY A 21 -24.38 1.04 -29.90
C GLY A 21 -23.10 0.44 -29.36
N ALA A 22 -22.82 0.62 -28.08
CA ALA A 22 -21.87 -0.19 -27.33
C ALA A 22 -22.48 -1.56 -27.02
N ASP A 23 -21.69 -2.62 -27.11
CA ASP A 23 -22.10 -4.01 -26.76
C ASP A 23 -22.15 -4.18 -25.25
N ALA A 24 -21.24 -3.50 -24.53
CA ALA A 24 -21.19 -3.47 -23.07
C ALA A 24 -20.53 -2.16 -22.59
N ALA A 25 -20.82 -1.78 -21.36
CA ALA A 25 -20.22 -0.62 -20.72
C ALA A 25 -20.09 -0.83 -19.20
N ARG A 26 -19.07 -0.19 -18.60
CA ARG A 26 -18.95 0.00 -17.15
C ARG A 26 -18.67 1.49 -16.89
N VAL A 27 -19.26 2.00 -15.83
CA VAL A 27 -19.11 3.39 -15.43
C VAL A 27 -18.72 3.42 -13.96
N THR A 28 -17.64 4.13 -13.64
CA THR A 28 -17.22 4.41 -12.28
C THR A 28 -17.24 5.90 -12.04
N LEU A 29 -18.08 6.33 -11.12
CA LEU A 29 -18.12 7.69 -10.59
C LEU A 29 -17.25 7.74 -9.33
N GLY A 30 -16.31 8.68 -9.28
CA GLY A 30 -15.44 8.90 -8.12
C GLY A 30 -15.54 10.33 -7.61
N LYS A 31 -15.49 10.48 -6.30
CA LYS A 31 -15.28 11.74 -5.58
C LYS A 31 -14.22 11.57 -4.52
N CYS A 32 -13.26 12.49 -4.50
CA CYS A 32 -12.23 12.56 -3.50
C CYS A 32 -12.15 13.99 -2.97
N VAL A 33 -12.15 14.15 -1.65
CA VAL A 33 -11.93 15.45 -1.00
C VAL A 33 -10.79 15.28 -0.02
N THR A 34 -9.79 16.15 -0.13
CA THR A 34 -8.61 16.14 0.74
C THR A 34 -8.38 17.53 1.33
N ASP A 35 -8.26 17.58 2.64
CA ASP A 35 -7.76 18.73 3.39
C ASP A 35 -6.42 18.35 4.01
N ALA A 36 -5.40 19.20 3.83
CA ALA A 36 -4.07 18.96 4.39
C ALA A 36 -3.44 20.26 4.92
N TYR A 37 -2.77 20.14 6.07
CA TYR A 37 -2.10 21.23 6.78
C TYR A 37 -0.67 20.83 7.06
N THR A 38 0.29 21.58 6.49
CA THR A 38 1.71 21.37 6.72
C THR A 38 2.25 22.48 7.61
N LEU A 39 2.92 22.09 8.68
CA LEU A 39 3.63 23.00 9.58
C LEU A 39 5.14 22.83 9.36
N LEU A 40 5.85 23.93 9.21
CA LEU A 40 7.31 23.96 9.17
C LEU A 40 7.82 24.76 10.36
N ASN A 41 8.62 24.12 11.20
CA ASN A 41 9.21 24.74 12.40
C ASN A 41 8.15 25.39 13.32
N GLY A 42 7.01 24.73 13.50
CA GLY A 42 5.93 25.18 14.35
C GLY A 42 5.04 26.27 13.75
N GLN A 43 5.24 26.65 12.50
CA GLN A 43 4.43 27.65 11.81
C GLN A 43 3.71 27.02 10.62
N LEU A 44 2.48 27.46 10.35
CA LEU A 44 1.73 27.01 9.17
C LEU A 44 2.49 27.42 7.90
N ASP A 45 2.92 26.43 7.12
CA ASP A 45 3.58 26.60 5.83
C ASP A 45 2.57 26.48 4.69
N LYS A 46 1.71 25.46 4.75
CA LYS A 46 0.75 25.18 3.69
C LYS A 46 -0.59 24.67 4.24
N ALA A 47 -1.68 25.19 3.69
CA ALA A 47 -3.02 24.64 3.82
C ALA A 47 -3.56 24.34 2.42
N THR A 48 -4.08 23.13 2.20
CA THR A 48 -4.59 22.67 0.91
C THR A 48 -5.99 22.13 1.09
N HIS A 49 -6.89 22.52 0.21
CA HIS A 49 -8.19 21.88 0.01
C HIS A 49 -8.28 21.45 -1.46
N SER A 50 -8.54 20.18 -1.70
CA SER A 50 -8.78 19.63 -3.04
C SER A 50 -10.09 18.87 -3.03
N ALA A 51 -10.92 19.12 -4.05
CA ALA A 51 -12.19 18.42 -4.25
C ALA A 51 -12.27 17.98 -5.71
N ASP A 52 -12.00 16.71 -5.94
CA ASP A 52 -11.99 16.11 -7.26
C ASP A 52 -13.23 15.24 -7.48
N ARG A 53 -13.70 15.25 -8.72
CA ARG A 53 -14.74 14.33 -9.18
C ARG A 53 -14.41 13.85 -10.58
N SER A 54 -14.74 12.59 -10.87
CA SER A 54 -14.50 12.00 -12.18
C SER A 54 -15.52 10.93 -12.51
N VAL A 55 -15.80 10.77 -13.78
CA VAL A 55 -16.51 9.62 -14.34
C VAL A 55 -15.55 8.91 -15.28
N TYR A 56 -15.26 7.66 -14.98
CA TYR A 56 -14.55 6.74 -15.86
C TYR A 56 -15.57 5.88 -16.59
N ILE A 57 -15.45 5.78 -17.90
CA ILE A 57 -16.37 5.06 -18.78
C ILE A 57 -15.57 4.06 -19.59
N TYR A 58 -15.86 2.80 -19.37
CA TYR A 58 -15.27 1.65 -20.05
C TYR A 58 -16.27 1.18 -21.12
N LEU A 59 -15.87 1.20 -22.37
CA LEU A 59 -16.76 0.91 -23.50
C LEU A 59 -16.25 -0.28 -24.31
N PHE A 60 -17.14 -1.18 -24.62
CA PHE A 60 -16.92 -2.35 -25.47
C PHE A 60 -17.83 -2.25 -26.70
N ALA A 61 -17.28 -2.28 -27.89
CA ALA A 61 -18.05 -2.19 -29.13
C ALA A 61 -17.37 -2.97 -30.27
N ASN A 62 -18.05 -3.94 -30.86
CA ASN A 62 -17.55 -4.76 -31.98
C ASN A 62 -16.18 -5.43 -31.70
N GLY A 63 -16.02 -6.02 -30.51
CA GLY A 63 -14.78 -6.64 -30.10
C GLY A 63 -13.62 -5.66 -29.85
N ARG A 64 -13.91 -4.39 -29.63
CA ARG A 64 -12.96 -3.30 -29.35
C ARG A 64 -13.26 -2.73 -27.98
N TYR A 65 -12.25 -2.11 -27.39
CA TYR A 65 -12.32 -1.57 -26.04
C TYR A 65 -11.64 -0.21 -25.94
N GLY A 66 -12.25 0.70 -25.17
CA GLY A 66 -11.66 1.99 -24.84
C GLY A 66 -12.11 2.48 -23.46
N THR A 67 -11.24 3.21 -22.78
CA THR A 67 -11.53 3.87 -21.50
C THR A 67 -11.44 5.38 -21.69
N PHE A 68 -12.43 6.07 -21.18
CA PHE A 68 -12.56 7.52 -21.26
C PHE A 68 -12.88 8.08 -19.88
N SER A 69 -12.48 9.32 -19.61
CA SER A 69 -12.81 9.99 -18.38
C SER A 69 -13.21 11.44 -18.62
N THR A 70 -14.08 11.94 -17.74
CA THR A 70 -14.49 13.34 -17.70
C THR A 70 -14.82 13.73 -16.26
N ASN A 71 -14.70 15.02 -15.95
CA ASN A 71 -15.15 15.62 -14.69
C ASN A 71 -16.44 16.42 -14.85
N ARG A 72 -17.02 16.46 -16.06
CA ARG A 72 -18.30 17.13 -16.34
C ARG A 72 -19.44 16.16 -16.13
N LEU A 73 -20.37 16.51 -15.23
CA LEU A 73 -21.49 15.67 -14.84
C LEU A 73 -22.85 16.17 -15.36
N GLU A 74 -22.86 17.07 -16.33
CA GLU A 74 -24.10 17.51 -16.98
C GLU A 74 -24.62 16.41 -17.90
N GLU A 75 -25.89 16.00 -17.72
CA GLU A 75 -26.49 14.86 -18.40
C GLU A 75 -26.34 14.92 -19.92
N ASN A 76 -26.63 16.07 -20.52
CA ASN A 76 -26.53 16.27 -21.98
C ASN A 76 -25.07 16.19 -22.47
N GLU A 77 -24.12 16.74 -21.69
CA GLU A 77 -22.70 16.68 -22.03
C GLU A 77 -22.16 15.26 -21.95
N LEU A 78 -22.58 14.48 -20.94
CA LEU A 78 -22.23 13.08 -20.79
C LEU A 78 -22.79 12.23 -21.93
N GLN A 79 -24.03 12.45 -22.32
CA GLN A 79 -24.64 11.72 -23.44
C GLN A 79 -23.86 11.95 -24.76
N ASP A 80 -23.53 13.21 -25.09
CA ASP A 80 -22.75 13.54 -26.30
C ASP A 80 -21.31 13.01 -26.19
N PHE A 81 -20.69 13.09 -25.02
CA PHE A 81 -19.37 12.55 -24.75
C PHE A 81 -19.32 11.04 -24.99
N ILE A 82 -20.28 10.29 -24.42
CA ILE A 82 -20.36 8.82 -24.56
C ILE A 82 -20.61 8.44 -26.02
N ARG A 83 -21.49 9.13 -26.71
CA ARG A 83 -21.73 8.88 -28.14
C ARG A 83 -20.43 8.99 -28.95
N LYS A 84 -19.67 10.07 -28.77
CA LYS A 84 -18.38 10.27 -29.45
C LYS A 84 -17.35 9.23 -29.03
N ALA A 85 -17.33 8.86 -27.75
CA ALA A 85 -16.43 7.84 -27.23
C ALA A 85 -16.70 6.46 -27.86
N VAL A 86 -17.97 6.05 -28.03
CA VAL A 86 -18.33 4.81 -28.73
C VAL A 86 -17.87 4.83 -30.20
N GLU A 87 -18.03 5.97 -30.89
CA GLU A 87 -17.52 6.14 -32.25
C GLU A 87 -16.00 5.96 -32.32
N MET A 88 -15.26 6.52 -31.36
CA MET A 88 -13.79 6.36 -31.25
C MET A 88 -13.39 4.89 -30.96
N VAL A 89 -14.11 4.20 -30.06
CA VAL A 89 -13.83 2.78 -29.76
C VAL A 89 -13.93 1.93 -31.04
N ARG A 90 -14.90 2.21 -31.93
CA ARG A 90 -15.06 1.49 -33.19
C ARG A 90 -13.90 1.66 -34.17
N MET A 91 -13.03 2.65 -33.96
CA MET A 91 -11.84 2.91 -34.79
C MET A 91 -10.57 2.22 -34.21
N LEU A 92 -10.64 1.68 -33.00
CA LEU A 92 -9.52 0.99 -32.35
C LEU A 92 -9.29 -0.39 -32.96
N GLY A 93 -8.17 -1.02 -32.64
CA GLY A 93 -7.88 -2.40 -32.99
C GLY A 93 -8.80 -3.37 -32.24
N GLU A 94 -9.17 -4.47 -32.87
CA GLU A 94 -9.90 -5.54 -32.20
C GLU A 94 -9.05 -6.23 -31.13
N ASP A 95 -9.65 -6.46 -29.96
CA ASP A 95 -9.11 -7.29 -28.89
C ASP A 95 -10.27 -8.00 -28.18
N LYS A 96 -10.65 -9.16 -28.69
CA LYS A 96 -11.79 -9.95 -28.19
C LYS A 96 -11.59 -10.47 -26.76
N ALA A 97 -10.39 -10.41 -26.22
CA ALA A 97 -10.12 -10.74 -24.83
C ALA A 97 -10.66 -9.68 -23.85
N ARG A 98 -10.95 -8.47 -24.33
CA ARG A 98 -11.51 -7.38 -23.52
C ARG A 98 -13.03 -7.56 -23.37
N THR A 99 -13.45 -7.95 -22.17
CA THR A 99 -14.86 -8.15 -21.80
C THR A 99 -15.10 -7.65 -20.37
N LEU A 100 -16.34 -7.47 -19.99
CA LEU A 100 -16.72 -7.40 -18.58
C LEU A 100 -16.48 -8.75 -17.89
N PRO A 101 -16.25 -8.79 -16.56
CA PRO A 101 -16.22 -10.04 -15.82
C PRO A 101 -17.59 -10.74 -15.86
N ALA A 102 -17.62 -12.06 -15.69
CA ALA A 102 -18.89 -12.77 -15.50
C ALA A 102 -19.61 -12.21 -14.27
N ILE A 103 -20.93 -11.96 -14.40
CA ILE A 103 -21.74 -11.31 -13.36
C ILE A 103 -21.76 -12.09 -12.04
N GLU A 104 -21.58 -13.39 -12.08
CA GLU A 104 -21.54 -14.28 -10.92
C GLU A 104 -20.31 -14.03 -10.06
N ARG A 105 -19.23 -13.48 -10.65
CA ARG A 105 -17.99 -13.14 -9.96
C ARG A 105 -18.04 -11.78 -9.29
N THR A 106 -19.00 -10.93 -9.63
CA THR A 106 -19.07 -9.57 -9.09
C THR A 106 -19.59 -9.56 -7.64
N ALA A 107 -19.19 -8.56 -6.86
CA ALA A 107 -19.66 -8.40 -5.49
C ALA A 107 -21.18 -8.14 -5.44
N LYS A 108 -21.84 -8.73 -4.44
CA LYS A 108 -23.29 -8.57 -4.21
C LYS A 108 -23.60 -7.83 -2.93
N ASP A 109 -22.59 -7.57 -2.12
CA ASP A 109 -22.68 -7.03 -0.76
C ASP A 109 -22.07 -5.63 -0.62
N ALA A 110 -21.76 -4.93 -1.72
CA ALA A 110 -21.15 -3.61 -1.73
C ALA A 110 -22.18 -2.50 -2.01
N VAL A 111 -23.23 -2.39 -1.19
CA VAL A 111 -24.44 -1.57 -1.47
C VAL A 111 -24.28 -0.14 -1.02
N THR A 112 -23.85 0.08 0.22
CA THR A 112 -23.78 1.42 0.84
C THR A 112 -22.40 2.06 0.70
N GLY A 113 -21.38 1.21 0.50
CA GLY A 113 -19.96 1.56 0.46
C GLY A 113 -19.30 1.63 1.84
N ASN A 114 -20.03 1.38 2.93
CA ASN A 114 -19.50 1.39 4.29
C ASN A 114 -19.65 0.06 5.03
N GLU A 115 -19.85 -1.03 4.31
CA GLU A 115 -20.02 -2.37 4.88
C GLU A 115 -18.79 -2.83 5.66
N LEU A 116 -17.61 -2.35 5.29
CA LEU A 116 -16.35 -2.63 5.98
C LEU A 116 -16.02 -1.62 7.09
N GLY A 117 -16.88 -0.60 7.33
CA GLY A 117 -16.65 0.42 8.36
C GLY A 117 -15.40 1.27 8.12
N LEU A 118 -15.06 1.55 6.85
CA LEU A 118 -13.90 2.35 6.46
C LEU A 118 -14.21 3.85 6.38
N PHE A 119 -15.48 4.22 6.39
CA PHE A 119 -15.91 5.62 6.33
C PHE A 119 -16.36 6.10 7.70
N ASP A 120 -15.74 7.19 8.15
CA ASP A 120 -16.11 7.87 9.38
C ASP A 120 -17.21 8.92 9.09
N GLU A 121 -18.42 8.69 9.56
CA GLU A 121 -19.54 9.61 9.36
C GLU A 121 -19.31 10.99 10.05
N THR A 122 -18.40 11.09 11.00
CA THR A 122 -18.02 12.38 11.61
C THR A 122 -17.33 13.31 10.62
N TYR A 123 -16.83 12.79 9.48
CA TYR A 123 -16.29 13.59 8.39
C TYR A 123 -17.28 14.64 7.88
N TYR A 124 -18.60 14.39 7.93
CA TYR A 124 -19.59 15.37 7.49
C TYR A 124 -19.70 16.59 8.41
N SER A 125 -19.15 16.50 9.61
CA SER A 125 -18.99 17.62 10.56
C SER A 125 -17.54 18.09 10.67
N PHE A 126 -16.72 17.83 9.65
CA PHE A 126 -15.31 18.24 9.60
C PHE A 126 -15.20 19.76 9.78
N ASP A 127 -14.34 20.16 10.72
CA ASP A 127 -14.08 21.55 11.07
C ASP A 127 -12.59 21.85 10.76
N SER A 128 -12.38 22.72 9.78
CA SER A 128 -11.03 23.11 9.33
C SER A 128 -10.22 23.83 10.41
N ASP A 129 -10.87 24.62 11.28
CA ASP A 129 -10.19 25.35 12.35
C ASP A 129 -9.73 24.39 13.45
N LYS A 130 -10.58 23.40 13.77
CA LYS A 130 -10.19 22.32 14.67
C LYS A 130 -9.05 21.49 14.07
N ALA A 131 -9.14 21.12 12.81
CA ALA A 131 -8.10 20.34 12.10
C ALA A 131 -6.75 21.06 12.09
N LEU A 132 -6.74 22.37 11.86
CA LEU A 132 -5.53 23.19 11.96
C LEU A 132 -5.02 23.22 13.40
N THR A 133 -5.88 23.35 14.40
CA THR A 133 -5.50 23.30 15.83
C THR A 133 -4.89 21.96 16.17
N ASP A 134 -5.47 20.85 15.70
CA ASP A 134 -4.95 19.49 15.90
C ASP A 134 -3.58 19.31 15.21
N ALA A 135 -3.40 19.90 14.01
CA ALA A 135 -2.10 19.90 13.33
C ALA A 135 -1.00 20.60 14.19
N TYR A 136 -1.30 21.71 14.83
CA TYR A 136 -0.35 22.38 15.75
C TYR A 136 0.02 21.51 16.96
N LEU A 137 -0.84 20.58 17.39
CA LEU A 137 -0.50 19.66 18.48
C LEU A 137 0.63 18.69 18.12
N MET A 138 0.86 18.44 16.83
CA MET A 138 1.95 17.57 16.37
C MET A 138 3.32 18.21 16.54
N SER A 139 3.42 19.52 16.28
CA SER A 139 4.71 20.22 16.34
C SER A 139 5.26 20.26 17.76
N ARG A 140 6.53 19.97 17.88
CA ARG A 140 7.32 20.05 19.11
C ARG A 140 8.54 20.95 18.94
N TYR A 141 8.64 21.66 17.83
CA TYR A 141 9.83 22.44 17.46
C TYR A 141 10.30 23.36 18.57
N GLU A 142 9.41 24.22 19.09
CA GLU A 142 9.76 25.14 20.19
C GLU A 142 10.25 24.41 21.45
N LYS A 143 9.58 23.29 21.81
CA LYS A 143 9.95 22.48 22.96
C LYS A 143 11.32 21.83 22.81
N TYR A 144 11.72 21.49 21.57
CA TYR A 144 12.98 20.81 21.31
C TYR A 144 14.13 21.80 21.16
N VAL A 145 13.92 22.92 20.48
CA VAL A 145 14.94 23.96 20.28
C VAL A 145 15.42 24.56 21.61
N GLN A 146 14.55 24.62 22.62
CA GLN A 146 14.89 25.13 23.95
C GLN A 146 15.67 24.16 24.84
N LYS A 147 15.79 22.86 24.46
CA LYS A 147 16.53 21.86 25.25
C LYS A 147 18.05 22.10 25.12
N THR A 148 18.67 22.56 26.19
CA THR A 148 20.12 22.63 26.30
C THR A 148 20.74 21.29 26.70
N GLY A 149 22.00 21.04 26.28
CA GLY A 149 22.75 19.85 26.67
C GLY A 149 22.56 18.61 25.79
N GLN A 150 21.86 18.72 24.68
CA GLN A 150 21.79 17.67 23.68
C GLN A 150 23.03 17.70 22.76
N PRO A 151 23.51 16.52 22.27
CA PRO A 151 24.65 16.47 21.35
C PRO A 151 24.27 16.86 19.90
N TYR A 152 23.13 17.47 19.70
CA TYR A 152 22.60 17.92 18.41
C TYR A 152 21.68 19.12 18.57
N ARG A 153 21.45 19.84 17.48
CA ARG A 153 20.43 20.88 17.36
C ARG A 153 19.38 20.44 16.32
N ILE A 154 18.14 20.82 16.50
CA ILE A 154 17.11 20.63 15.47
C ILE A 154 17.24 21.79 14.48
N ILE A 155 17.31 21.45 13.19
CA ILE A 155 17.41 22.41 12.10
C ILE A 155 16.12 22.51 11.29
N SER A 156 15.28 21.45 11.29
CA SER A 156 13.97 21.47 10.65
C SER A 156 13.03 20.48 11.32
N GLU A 157 11.76 20.84 11.45
CA GLU A 157 10.65 19.97 11.75
C GLU A 157 9.53 20.27 10.77
N GLU A 158 9.15 19.28 9.99
CA GLU A 158 7.95 19.31 9.14
C GLU A 158 6.91 18.37 9.72
N CYS A 159 5.68 18.88 9.91
CA CYS A 159 4.54 18.08 10.36
C CYS A 159 3.41 18.26 9.37
N GLU A 160 2.74 17.16 8.98
CA GLU A 160 1.55 17.19 8.14
C GLU A 160 0.41 16.44 8.81
N PHE A 161 -0.75 17.05 8.83
CA PHE A 161 -2.03 16.40 9.06
C PHE A 161 -2.85 16.45 7.77
N SER A 162 -3.42 15.33 7.40
CA SER A 162 -4.33 15.23 6.25
C SER A 162 -5.60 14.47 6.60
N CYS A 163 -6.70 14.90 5.98
CA CYS A 163 -7.99 14.23 6.02
C CYS A 163 -8.47 14.05 4.59
N THR A 164 -8.69 12.81 4.17
CA THR A 164 -9.20 12.48 2.83
C THR A 164 -10.50 11.69 2.98
N ALA A 165 -11.49 12.01 2.17
CA ALA A 165 -12.70 11.22 2.01
C ALA A 165 -12.85 10.80 0.55
N ASP A 166 -12.89 9.51 0.33
CA ASP A 166 -13.09 8.87 -0.97
C ASP A 166 -14.45 8.19 -1.03
N ASP A 167 -15.13 8.34 -2.19
CA ASP A 167 -16.42 7.71 -2.47
C ASP A 167 -16.45 7.31 -3.93
N SER A 168 -16.51 6.03 -4.21
CA SER A 168 -16.59 5.48 -5.56
C SER A 168 -17.84 4.63 -5.75
N TYR A 169 -18.47 4.79 -6.90
CA TYR A 169 -19.67 4.05 -7.28
C TYR A 169 -19.51 3.52 -8.69
N THR A 170 -19.64 2.21 -8.84
CA THR A 170 -19.44 1.51 -10.11
C THR A 170 -20.70 0.76 -10.51
N VAL A 171 -21.09 0.92 -11.77
CA VAL A 171 -22.18 0.16 -12.39
C VAL A 171 -21.74 -0.38 -13.74
N ASP A 172 -22.31 -1.49 -14.20
CA ASP A 172 -22.09 -2.02 -15.53
C ASP A 172 -23.37 -2.44 -16.25
N SER A 173 -23.23 -2.72 -17.52
CA SER A 173 -24.36 -3.12 -18.40
C SER A 173 -24.88 -4.55 -18.15
N GLN A 174 -24.18 -5.35 -17.32
CA GLN A 174 -24.65 -6.69 -16.91
C GLN A 174 -25.44 -6.66 -15.60
N GLY A 175 -25.52 -5.48 -14.94
CA GLY A 175 -26.28 -5.27 -13.72
C GLY A 175 -25.44 -5.31 -12.44
N PHE A 176 -24.11 -5.25 -12.53
CA PHE A 176 -23.28 -4.96 -11.37
C PHE A 176 -23.52 -3.53 -10.87
N GLU A 177 -23.66 -3.42 -9.57
CA GLU A 177 -23.73 -2.15 -8.84
C GLU A 177 -22.95 -2.29 -7.55
N GLY A 178 -21.92 -1.46 -7.36
CA GLY A 178 -21.08 -1.50 -6.18
C GLY A 178 -20.64 -0.11 -5.75
N ARG A 179 -20.56 0.12 -4.44
CA ARG A 179 -20.06 1.35 -3.84
C ARG A 179 -18.95 1.04 -2.84
N HIS A 180 -17.94 1.90 -2.79
CA HIS A 180 -16.90 1.88 -1.77
C HIS A 180 -16.70 3.29 -1.25
N LYS A 181 -16.69 3.45 0.08
CA LYS A 181 -16.38 4.71 0.76
C LYS A 181 -15.31 4.47 1.80
N GLU A 182 -14.37 5.40 1.88
CA GLU A 182 -13.40 5.41 2.96
C GLU A 182 -13.03 6.85 3.36
N THR A 183 -12.70 7.02 4.62
CA THR A 183 -12.00 8.20 5.12
C THR A 183 -10.58 7.79 5.50
N SER A 184 -9.64 8.72 5.36
CA SER A 184 -8.25 8.52 5.74
C SER A 184 -7.77 9.76 6.47
N TYR A 185 -7.44 9.60 7.74
CA TYR A 185 -6.80 10.62 8.57
C TYR A 185 -5.34 10.24 8.70
N GLY A 186 -4.45 11.13 8.26
CA GLY A 186 -3.02 10.92 8.24
C GLY A 186 -2.27 11.92 9.10
N THR A 187 -1.29 11.45 9.86
CA THR A 187 -0.27 12.30 10.50
C THR A 187 1.10 11.87 10.03
N PHE A 188 1.93 12.84 9.72
CA PHE A 188 3.33 12.66 9.35
C PHE A 188 4.18 13.70 10.07
N ALA A 189 5.39 13.32 10.47
CA ALA A 189 6.42 14.27 10.89
C ALA A 189 7.78 13.80 10.40
N GLU A 190 8.59 14.74 9.95
CA GLU A 190 10.01 14.57 9.70
C GLU A 190 10.80 15.59 10.51
N VAL A 191 11.81 15.13 11.24
CA VAL A 191 12.70 15.99 12.03
C VAL A 191 14.12 15.80 11.53
N THR A 192 14.76 16.90 11.16
CA THR A 192 16.18 16.94 10.79
C THR A 192 16.98 17.60 11.91
N ILE A 193 18.01 16.92 12.35
CA ILE A 193 18.97 17.37 13.35
C ILE A 193 20.35 17.53 12.73
N GLU A 194 21.18 18.38 13.36
CA GLU A 194 22.59 18.53 13.05
C GLU A 194 23.40 18.27 14.31
N ASP A 195 24.41 17.41 14.22
CA ASP A 195 25.29 17.12 15.34
C ASP A 195 26.40 18.20 15.53
N THR A 196 27.27 18.00 16.50
CA THR A 196 28.36 18.92 16.79
C THR A 196 29.46 18.99 15.72
N GLU A 197 29.46 18.02 14.80
CA GLU A 197 30.40 17.95 13.65
C GLU A 197 29.78 18.53 12.37
N GLY A 198 28.51 18.98 12.43
CA GLY A 198 27.77 19.52 11.30
C GLY A 198 27.13 18.47 10.40
N CYS A 199 27.15 17.20 10.81
CA CYS A 199 26.46 16.12 10.09
C CYS A 199 24.95 16.18 10.33
N LYS A 200 24.17 15.95 9.27
CA LYS A 200 22.71 16.01 9.31
C LYS A 200 22.10 14.62 9.29
N TYR A 201 21.04 14.46 10.09
CA TYR A 201 20.30 13.22 10.20
C TYR A 201 18.81 13.52 10.22
N SER A 202 18.04 12.85 9.37
CA SER A 202 16.58 12.95 9.35
C SER A 202 15.95 11.68 9.88
N GLY A 203 14.83 11.84 10.57
CA GLY A 203 13.97 10.75 11.00
C GLY A 203 12.53 11.14 10.80
N TYR A 204 11.71 10.19 10.43
CA TYR A 204 10.29 10.42 10.18
C TYR A 204 9.43 9.36 10.85
N TRP A 205 8.16 9.74 11.08
CA TRP A 205 7.12 8.84 11.52
C TRP A 205 5.78 9.24 10.94
N TRP A 206 4.89 8.27 10.76
CA TRP A 206 3.56 8.52 10.23
C TRP A 206 2.56 7.53 10.80
N GLN A 207 1.29 7.90 10.75
CA GLN A 207 0.14 7.05 11.04
C GLN A 207 -0.98 7.38 10.06
N THR A 208 -1.79 6.39 9.73
CA THR A 208 -3.02 6.56 8.95
C THR A 208 -4.11 5.71 9.58
N THR A 209 -5.29 6.30 9.76
CA THR A 209 -6.47 5.63 10.31
C THR A 209 -7.70 6.00 9.48
N HIS A 210 -8.77 5.19 9.60
CA HIS A 210 -10.05 5.52 8.97
C HIS A 210 -10.94 6.39 9.85
N LYS A 211 -10.62 6.55 11.15
CA LYS A 211 -11.43 7.28 12.12
C LYS A 211 -10.63 8.40 12.78
N ALA A 212 -11.28 9.55 12.93
CA ALA A 212 -10.66 10.74 13.50
C ALA A 212 -10.25 10.57 14.97
N ASP A 213 -10.96 9.77 15.75
CA ASP A 213 -10.67 9.52 17.16
C ASP A 213 -9.50 8.53 17.40
N GLU A 214 -9.05 7.82 16.35
CA GLU A 214 -7.92 6.90 16.43
C GLU A 214 -6.57 7.55 16.08
N ILE A 215 -6.55 8.83 15.68
CA ILE A 215 -5.33 9.51 15.22
C ILE A 215 -4.48 10.00 16.39
N ASP A 216 -3.19 9.75 16.32
CA ASP A 216 -2.21 10.23 17.31
C ASP A 216 -1.54 11.51 16.82
N PHE A 217 -1.91 12.65 17.41
CA PHE A 217 -1.28 13.93 17.17
C PHE A 217 -0.07 14.23 18.06
N THR A 218 0.16 13.44 19.10
CA THR A 218 1.08 13.85 20.17
C THR A 218 2.44 13.19 20.11
N SER A 219 2.55 11.98 19.58
CA SER A 219 3.79 11.21 19.61
C SER A 219 4.56 11.19 18.28
N VAL A 220 3.96 11.69 17.19
CA VAL A 220 4.50 11.54 15.82
C VAL A 220 5.86 12.22 15.68
N SER A 221 5.94 13.52 16.01
CA SER A 221 7.18 14.29 15.94
C SER A 221 8.24 13.80 16.93
N GLU A 222 7.83 13.34 18.13
CA GLU A 222 8.76 12.76 19.09
C GLU A 222 9.38 11.45 18.59
N LYS A 223 8.59 10.61 17.93
CA LYS A 223 9.09 9.37 17.29
C LYS A 223 10.05 9.72 16.14
N ALA A 224 9.70 10.71 15.32
CA ALA A 224 10.57 11.19 14.24
C ALA A 224 11.92 11.68 14.79
N LEU A 225 11.91 12.54 15.82
CA LEU A 225 13.12 13.01 16.49
C LEU A 225 13.96 11.87 17.07
N LYS A 226 13.34 10.91 17.75
CA LYS A 226 14.05 9.74 18.28
C LYS A 226 14.72 8.93 17.17
N ARG A 227 14.08 8.80 16.01
CA ARG A 227 14.64 8.11 14.83
C ARG A 227 15.83 8.89 14.25
N ALA A 228 15.75 10.21 14.16
CA ALA A 228 16.88 11.05 13.74
C ALA A 228 18.06 10.94 14.72
N ALA A 229 17.81 11.13 16.02
CA ALA A 229 18.84 11.13 17.05
C ALA A 229 19.60 9.79 17.18
N ARG A 230 18.92 8.66 16.94
CA ARG A 230 19.55 7.33 16.95
C ARG A 230 20.58 7.14 15.83
N GLN A 231 20.57 7.97 14.77
CA GLN A 231 21.48 7.86 13.63
C GLN A 231 22.83 8.57 13.85
N ILE A 232 23.00 9.30 14.95
CA ILE A 232 24.24 10.04 15.25
C ILE A 232 25.41 9.08 15.43
N ASN A 233 26.59 9.48 14.96
CA ASN A 233 27.85 8.72 14.99
C ASN A 233 27.77 7.38 14.24
N PRO A 234 27.39 7.36 12.95
CA PRO A 234 27.39 6.15 12.15
C PRO A 234 28.80 5.60 11.98
N ARG A 235 28.92 4.28 12.00
CA ARG A 235 30.20 3.61 11.79
C ARG A 235 30.14 2.81 10.50
N LYS A 236 31.20 2.90 9.69
CA LYS A 236 31.34 2.02 8.52
C LYS A 236 31.43 0.56 8.98
N ARG A 237 30.70 -0.31 8.28
CA ARG A 237 30.76 -1.75 8.47
C ARG A 237 31.52 -2.35 7.29
N LYS A 238 32.39 -3.33 7.54
CA LYS A 238 33.09 -4.03 6.45
C LYS A 238 32.09 -4.80 5.58
N SER A 239 32.37 -4.89 4.29
CA SER A 239 31.65 -5.78 3.40
C SER A 239 31.72 -7.22 3.91
N GLY A 240 30.62 -7.97 3.75
CA GLY A 240 30.53 -9.35 4.24
C GLY A 240 29.11 -9.86 4.25
N ARG A 241 28.94 -11.09 4.73
CA ARG A 241 27.61 -11.70 4.92
C ARG A 241 27.19 -11.53 6.37
N TYR A 242 25.97 -11.04 6.55
CA TYR A 242 25.40 -10.77 7.87
C TYR A 242 23.96 -11.25 7.93
N ARG A 243 23.50 -11.66 9.09
CA ARG A 243 22.06 -11.76 9.35
C ARG A 243 21.43 -10.40 9.19
N MET A 244 20.36 -10.35 8.44
CA MET A 244 19.60 -9.13 8.17
C MET A 244 18.27 -9.21 8.90
N VAL A 245 17.95 -8.18 9.66
CA VAL A 245 16.60 -7.96 10.20
C VAL A 245 16.02 -6.74 9.49
N LEU A 246 14.83 -6.86 8.91
CA LEU A 246 14.09 -5.73 8.34
C LEU A 246 13.05 -5.26 9.36
N GLU A 247 13.09 -3.97 9.72
CA GLU A 247 12.04 -3.37 10.54
C GLU A 247 10.69 -3.40 9.81
N ASN A 248 9.60 -3.57 10.51
CA ASN A 248 8.23 -3.62 9.93
C ASN A 248 7.85 -2.37 9.10
N THR A 249 8.52 -1.23 9.33
CA THR A 249 8.35 0.01 8.55
C THR A 249 8.86 -0.09 7.11
N VAL A 250 9.78 -1.01 6.85
CA VAL A 250 10.45 -1.18 5.55
C VAL A 250 10.33 -2.60 4.98
N ALA A 251 9.80 -3.53 5.75
CA ALA A 251 9.75 -4.96 5.38
C ALA A 251 8.95 -5.25 4.09
N SER A 252 7.94 -4.44 3.77
CA SER A 252 7.18 -4.57 2.51
C SER A 252 8.04 -4.41 1.26
N ARG A 253 9.22 -3.78 1.36
CA ARG A 253 10.15 -3.61 0.23
C ARG A 253 10.56 -4.92 -0.41
N VAL A 254 10.68 -6.00 0.37
CA VAL A 254 11.05 -7.34 -0.15
C VAL A 254 9.83 -8.21 -0.48
N VAL A 255 8.63 -7.82 -0.05
CA VAL A 255 7.37 -8.51 -0.41
C VAL A 255 6.84 -8.03 -1.76
N THR A 256 6.94 -6.73 -2.03
CA THR A 256 6.45 -6.12 -3.28
C THR A 256 6.95 -6.84 -4.54
N PRO A 257 8.23 -7.23 -4.69
CA PRO A 257 8.68 -7.99 -5.85
C PRO A 257 7.99 -9.35 -6.00
N LEU A 258 7.65 -10.04 -4.89
CA LEU A 258 6.90 -11.30 -4.95
C LEU A 258 5.49 -11.10 -5.51
N ILE A 259 4.77 -10.09 -5.00
CA ILE A 259 3.42 -9.78 -5.46
C ILE A 259 3.45 -9.38 -6.93
N ASN A 260 4.40 -8.55 -7.35
CA ASN A 260 4.54 -8.16 -8.76
C ASN A 260 4.82 -9.37 -9.66
N ALA A 261 5.64 -10.32 -9.21
CA ALA A 261 5.93 -11.54 -9.96
C ALA A 261 4.72 -12.49 -10.05
N LEU A 262 3.76 -12.41 -9.11
CA LEU A 262 2.50 -13.16 -9.15
C LEU A 262 1.40 -12.48 -9.96
N ASN A 263 1.63 -11.28 -10.50
CA ASN A 263 0.66 -10.61 -11.35
C ASN A 263 0.68 -11.21 -12.76
N ALA A 264 -0.50 -11.54 -13.28
CA ALA A 264 -0.63 -12.19 -14.59
C ALA A 264 -0.09 -11.32 -15.74
N SER A 265 -0.04 -9.99 -15.59
CA SER A 265 0.57 -9.11 -16.59
C SER A 265 2.08 -9.35 -16.71
N ALA A 266 2.78 -9.52 -15.58
CA ALA A 266 4.20 -9.85 -15.57
C ALA A 266 4.45 -11.24 -16.17
N ILE A 267 3.62 -12.22 -15.82
CA ILE A 267 3.70 -13.60 -16.34
C ILE A 267 3.48 -13.62 -17.86
N GLN A 268 2.44 -12.95 -18.35
CA GLN A 268 2.11 -12.86 -19.77
C GLN A 268 3.24 -12.21 -20.60
N GLN A 269 3.92 -11.24 -20.01
CA GLN A 269 5.05 -10.56 -20.65
C GLN A 269 6.40 -11.28 -20.48
N LYS A 270 6.42 -12.46 -19.83
CA LYS A 270 7.66 -13.18 -19.48
C LYS A 270 8.60 -12.37 -18.58
N MET A 271 8.03 -11.55 -17.73
CA MET A 271 8.72 -10.67 -16.76
C MET A 271 8.44 -11.11 -15.33
N SER A 272 8.46 -12.43 -15.08
CA SER A 272 8.22 -12.99 -13.76
C SER A 272 9.17 -14.13 -13.47
N PHE A 273 9.83 -14.06 -12.32
CA PHE A 273 10.60 -15.18 -11.76
C PHE A 273 9.73 -16.24 -11.06
N LEU A 274 8.39 -16.05 -11.04
CA LEU A 274 7.41 -16.98 -10.48
C LEU A 274 6.48 -17.57 -11.56
N GLU A 275 6.88 -17.53 -12.84
CA GLU A 275 6.16 -18.22 -13.89
C GLU A 275 6.06 -19.73 -13.57
N ASP A 276 4.92 -20.34 -13.86
CA ASP A 276 4.65 -21.78 -13.63
C ASP A 276 4.79 -22.23 -12.15
N SER A 277 4.65 -21.33 -11.19
CA SER A 277 4.85 -21.63 -9.76
C SER A 277 3.59 -22.09 -9.02
N ILE A 278 2.38 -21.97 -9.59
CA ILE A 278 1.15 -22.40 -8.92
C ILE A 278 1.21 -23.88 -8.55
N GLY A 279 0.88 -24.19 -7.30
CA GLY A 279 0.89 -25.54 -6.74
C GLY A 279 2.30 -26.08 -6.44
N LYS A 280 3.37 -25.30 -6.67
CA LYS A 280 4.75 -25.71 -6.39
C LYS A 280 5.23 -25.18 -5.07
N GLN A 281 6.04 -25.97 -4.38
CA GLN A 281 6.80 -25.57 -3.20
C GLN A 281 7.97 -24.69 -3.64
N VAL A 282 7.80 -23.36 -3.55
CA VAL A 282 8.83 -22.38 -3.96
C VAL A 282 9.54 -21.80 -2.75
N PHE A 283 8.86 -21.71 -1.62
CA PHE A 283 9.34 -21.13 -0.38
C PHE A 283 9.46 -22.18 0.72
N SER A 284 10.12 -21.80 1.82
CA SER A 284 10.27 -22.68 2.98
C SER A 284 8.91 -23.12 3.53
N GLU A 285 8.83 -24.38 3.99
CA GLU A 285 7.66 -24.92 4.66
C GLU A 285 7.27 -24.05 5.87
N GLY A 286 5.98 -23.84 6.07
CA GLY A 286 5.43 -22.96 7.11
C GLY A 286 5.27 -21.49 6.71
N LEU A 287 5.94 -21.00 5.65
CA LEU A 287 5.74 -19.63 5.16
C LEU A 287 4.32 -19.46 4.59
N THR A 288 3.56 -18.55 5.16
CA THR A 288 2.18 -18.27 4.73
C THR A 288 1.96 -16.78 4.56
N LEU A 289 1.58 -16.39 3.35
CA LEU A 289 1.16 -15.04 2.98
C LEU A 289 -0.31 -15.10 2.55
N MET A 290 -1.16 -14.38 3.26
CA MET A 290 -2.60 -14.25 2.98
C MET A 290 -2.88 -12.92 2.28
N ASP A 291 -3.94 -12.85 1.47
CA ASP A 291 -4.64 -11.60 1.16
C ASP A 291 -5.93 -11.57 1.98
N LEU A 292 -6.12 -10.53 2.81
CA LEU A 292 -7.24 -10.40 3.74
C LEU A 292 -8.06 -9.13 3.44
N PRO A 293 -8.67 -9.00 2.25
CA PRO A 293 -9.39 -7.81 1.82
C PRO A 293 -10.67 -7.52 2.61
N ARG A 294 -11.20 -8.48 3.35
CA ARG A 294 -12.49 -8.36 4.05
C ARG A 294 -12.37 -8.07 5.54
N THR A 295 -11.26 -7.46 5.98
CA THR A 295 -11.06 -7.12 7.39
C THR A 295 -11.70 -5.78 7.73
N PRO A 296 -12.78 -5.72 8.55
CA PRO A 296 -13.48 -4.48 8.86
C PRO A 296 -12.57 -3.44 9.54
N GLY A 297 -12.72 -2.16 9.16
CA GLY A 297 -11.98 -1.03 9.73
C GLY A 297 -10.47 -1.05 9.48
N LYS A 298 -9.98 -1.80 8.50
CA LYS A 298 -8.54 -1.93 8.24
C LYS A 298 -8.14 -1.42 6.86
N ASN A 299 -7.03 -0.70 6.81
CA ASN A 299 -6.47 -0.16 5.58
C ASN A 299 -6.25 -1.25 4.52
N GLY A 300 -6.64 -0.97 3.30
CA GLY A 300 -6.57 -1.87 2.16
C GLY A 300 -7.72 -2.86 2.04
N SER A 301 -8.69 -2.84 2.96
CA SER A 301 -9.89 -3.68 2.85
C SER A 301 -10.82 -3.14 1.77
N ARG A 302 -11.40 -4.05 0.99
CA ARG A 302 -12.37 -3.74 -0.09
C ARG A 302 -13.21 -4.96 -0.43
N LEU A 303 -14.46 -4.75 -0.83
CA LEU A 303 -15.40 -5.82 -1.19
C LEU A 303 -15.27 -6.27 -2.65
N PHE A 304 -14.73 -5.41 -3.52
CA PHE A 304 -14.52 -5.69 -4.94
C PHE A 304 -13.29 -4.96 -5.48
N ASP A 305 -12.76 -5.45 -6.59
CA ASP A 305 -11.67 -4.83 -7.33
C ASP A 305 -12.18 -3.82 -8.38
N THR A 306 -11.30 -3.24 -9.20
CA THR A 306 -11.70 -2.22 -10.19
C THR A 306 -12.58 -2.77 -11.31
N GLU A 307 -12.63 -4.10 -11.48
CA GLU A 307 -13.56 -4.74 -12.41
C GLU A 307 -14.94 -5.01 -11.79
N GLY A 308 -15.11 -4.80 -10.47
CA GLY A 308 -16.30 -5.17 -9.72
C GLY A 308 -16.28 -6.61 -9.21
N VAL A 309 -15.19 -7.34 -9.41
CA VAL A 309 -15.04 -8.73 -8.97
C VAL A 309 -14.94 -8.78 -7.45
N ALA A 310 -15.74 -9.66 -6.84
CA ALA A 310 -15.78 -9.84 -5.39
C ALA A 310 -14.43 -10.31 -4.85
N THR A 311 -13.95 -9.63 -3.80
CA THR A 311 -12.78 -10.08 -3.06
C THR A 311 -13.14 -11.17 -2.05
N ALA A 312 -12.13 -11.94 -1.67
CA ALA A 312 -12.27 -12.96 -0.61
C ALA A 312 -10.93 -13.12 0.10
N ASP A 313 -10.99 -13.37 1.40
CA ASP A 313 -9.80 -13.75 2.18
C ASP A 313 -9.25 -15.07 1.63
N ALA A 314 -7.99 -15.07 1.24
CA ALA A 314 -7.41 -16.23 0.59
C ALA A 314 -5.87 -16.28 0.67
N PRO A 315 -5.29 -17.49 0.66
CA PRO A 315 -3.86 -17.65 0.62
C PRO A 315 -3.29 -17.23 -0.75
N VAL A 316 -2.21 -16.46 -0.70
CA VAL A 316 -1.32 -16.18 -1.84
C VAL A 316 -0.22 -17.24 -1.87
N ILE A 317 0.40 -17.47 -0.71
CA ILE A 317 1.36 -18.54 -0.45
C ILE A 317 0.88 -19.27 0.81
N LEU A 318 0.75 -20.58 0.78
CA LEU A 318 0.34 -21.40 1.92
C LEU A 318 1.40 -22.46 2.19
N ASN A 319 1.99 -22.44 3.38
CA ASN A 319 3.05 -23.39 3.76
C ASN A 319 4.18 -23.49 2.70
N GLY A 320 4.55 -22.34 2.11
CA GLY A 320 5.58 -22.25 1.08
C GLY A 320 5.13 -22.61 -0.34
N VAL A 321 3.90 -23.07 -0.52
CA VAL A 321 3.30 -23.41 -1.83
C VAL A 321 2.59 -22.20 -2.40
N VAL A 322 2.90 -21.80 -3.63
CA VAL A 322 2.20 -20.72 -4.34
C VAL A 322 0.78 -21.18 -4.69
N GLN A 323 -0.23 -20.43 -4.26
CA GLN A 323 -1.64 -20.80 -4.40
C GLN A 323 -2.32 -20.13 -5.59
N ARG A 324 -1.93 -18.92 -5.94
CA ARG A 324 -2.62 -18.13 -6.96
C ARG A 324 -1.72 -17.11 -7.65
N TYR A 325 -2.15 -16.72 -8.85
CA TYR A 325 -1.77 -15.48 -9.51
C TYR A 325 -2.88 -14.44 -9.35
N PHE A 326 -2.55 -13.17 -9.56
CA PHE A 326 -3.54 -12.09 -9.68
C PHE A 326 -3.88 -11.90 -11.14
N VAL A 327 -5.10 -12.30 -11.51
CA VAL A 327 -5.53 -12.47 -12.90
C VAL A 327 -6.85 -11.74 -13.10
N ASN A 328 -6.82 -10.58 -13.77
CA ASN A 328 -8.04 -9.89 -14.18
C ASN A 328 -8.72 -10.59 -15.37
N THR A 329 -9.94 -10.16 -15.69
CA THR A 329 -10.75 -10.74 -16.75
C THR A 329 -10.05 -10.73 -18.11
N TYR A 330 -9.39 -9.63 -18.44
CA TYR A 330 -8.65 -9.49 -19.71
C TYR A 330 -7.52 -10.53 -19.85
N LEU A 331 -6.68 -10.63 -18.82
CA LEU A 331 -5.54 -11.54 -18.84
C LEU A 331 -5.99 -13.00 -18.75
N SER A 332 -7.08 -13.28 -18.03
CA SER A 332 -7.71 -14.59 -18.02
C SER A 332 -8.10 -15.04 -19.45
N ASN A 333 -8.84 -14.18 -20.14
CA ASN A 333 -9.26 -14.46 -21.52
C ASN A 333 -8.09 -14.61 -22.49
N LYS A 334 -7.05 -13.78 -22.33
CA LYS A 334 -5.88 -13.75 -23.20
C LYS A 334 -4.95 -14.94 -23.01
N MET A 335 -4.84 -15.42 -21.78
CA MET A 335 -3.92 -16.51 -21.41
C MET A 335 -4.63 -17.87 -21.32
N GLY A 336 -5.97 -17.90 -21.28
CA GLY A 336 -6.75 -19.13 -21.09
C GLY A 336 -6.59 -19.75 -19.70
N ILE A 337 -6.43 -18.90 -18.66
CA ILE A 337 -6.28 -19.32 -17.26
C ILE A 337 -7.43 -18.79 -16.40
N GLU A 338 -7.69 -19.47 -15.28
CA GLU A 338 -8.76 -19.08 -14.36
C GLU A 338 -8.56 -17.66 -13.82
N PRO A 339 -9.58 -16.81 -13.88
CA PRO A 339 -9.51 -15.46 -13.34
C PRO A 339 -9.59 -15.46 -11.81
N THR A 340 -8.85 -14.55 -11.19
CA THR A 340 -8.92 -14.27 -9.75
C THR A 340 -9.35 -12.82 -9.53
N VAL A 341 -8.77 -12.11 -8.59
CA VAL A 341 -8.84 -10.64 -8.48
C VAL A 341 -7.63 -10.02 -9.20
N GLU A 342 -7.76 -8.76 -9.61
CA GLU A 342 -6.71 -8.12 -10.42
C GLU A 342 -5.39 -7.87 -9.68
N ASP A 343 -5.44 -7.65 -8.35
CA ASP A 343 -4.27 -7.37 -7.52
C ASP A 343 -4.55 -7.68 -6.04
N VAL A 344 -3.48 -7.81 -5.26
CA VAL A 344 -3.55 -7.96 -3.80
C VAL A 344 -4.16 -6.72 -3.15
N SER A 345 -5.01 -6.93 -2.17
CA SER A 345 -5.66 -5.84 -1.43
C SER A 345 -4.96 -5.54 -0.11
N ARG A 346 -4.89 -6.53 0.76
CA ARG A 346 -4.33 -6.43 2.11
C ARG A 346 -3.45 -7.65 2.42
N PRO A 347 -2.20 -7.67 1.89
CA PRO A 347 -1.29 -8.79 2.12
C PRO A 347 -0.86 -8.85 3.58
N CYS A 348 -1.00 -10.04 4.17
CA CYS A 348 -0.70 -10.33 5.56
C CYS A 348 0.25 -11.52 5.65
N LEU A 349 1.48 -11.28 6.11
CA LEU A 349 2.43 -12.35 6.37
C LEU A 349 2.21 -12.89 7.79
N MET A 350 1.95 -14.18 7.88
CA MET A 350 1.72 -14.83 9.16
C MET A 350 3.02 -14.98 9.96
N PRO A 351 2.97 -14.90 11.29
CA PRO A 351 4.14 -15.16 12.15
C PRO A 351 4.79 -16.50 11.79
N TYR A 352 6.12 -16.53 11.77
CA TYR A 352 6.89 -17.67 11.30
C TYR A 352 8.22 -17.78 12.07
N ILE A 353 8.60 -18.99 12.45
CA ILE A 353 9.95 -19.34 12.88
C ILE A 353 10.33 -20.62 12.13
N LYS A 354 11.49 -20.61 11.49
CA LYS A 354 11.98 -21.73 10.67
C LYS A 354 12.10 -23.00 11.50
N GLY A 355 11.43 -24.06 11.03
CA GLY A 355 11.46 -25.38 11.70
C GLY A 355 10.64 -25.48 12.97
N GLN A 356 9.79 -24.48 13.29
CA GLN A 356 8.91 -24.51 14.46
C GLN A 356 7.44 -24.35 14.03
N ALA A 357 6.57 -25.18 14.58
CA ALA A 357 5.15 -24.96 14.52
C ALA A 357 4.77 -23.97 15.65
N LEU A 358 4.36 -22.76 15.30
CA LEU A 358 3.94 -21.76 16.28
C LEU A 358 2.56 -22.13 16.87
N SER A 359 2.47 -22.26 18.18
CA SER A 359 1.21 -22.39 18.92
C SER A 359 0.46 -21.04 18.90
N SER A 360 -0.85 -21.08 19.17
CA SER A 360 -1.67 -19.86 19.24
C SER A 360 -1.23 -18.89 20.34
N GLU A 361 -0.53 -19.35 21.35
CA GLU A 361 -0.04 -18.57 22.49
C GLU A 361 1.35 -17.95 22.24
N GLU A 362 2.14 -18.49 21.30
CA GLU A 362 3.48 -17.98 20.95
C GLU A 362 3.46 -16.93 19.84
N LYS A 363 2.30 -16.30 19.57
CA LYS A 363 2.12 -15.41 18.42
C LYS A 363 2.64 -13.98 18.60
N GLU A 364 3.08 -13.58 19.78
CA GLU A 364 3.62 -12.24 20.01
C GLU A 364 5.15 -12.24 19.88
N LEU A 365 5.62 -12.08 18.63
CA LEU A 365 7.04 -11.93 18.31
C LEU A 365 7.31 -10.47 17.95
N SER A 366 7.84 -9.72 18.90
CA SER A 366 8.25 -8.33 18.72
C SER A 366 9.57 -8.20 17.96
N LEU A 367 9.89 -6.96 17.50
CA LEU A 367 11.23 -6.64 16.97
C LEU A 367 12.34 -7.08 17.93
N GLU A 368 12.18 -6.87 19.25
CA GLU A 368 13.19 -7.24 20.23
C GLU A 368 13.40 -8.76 20.29
N ASP A 369 12.33 -9.56 20.19
CA ASP A 369 12.42 -11.00 20.19
C ASP A 369 13.07 -11.53 18.91
N ILE A 370 12.76 -10.93 17.76
CA ILE A 370 13.42 -11.24 16.49
C ILE A 370 14.91 -10.90 16.54
N LEU A 371 15.31 -9.76 17.13
CA LEU A 371 16.72 -9.42 17.32
C LEU A 371 17.45 -10.41 18.25
N LYS A 372 16.81 -10.83 19.35
CA LYS A 372 17.37 -11.85 20.26
C LYS A 372 17.57 -13.19 19.53
N LEU A 373 16.56 -13.65 18.79
CA LEU A 373 16.61 -14.87 17.99
C LEU A 373 17.71 -14.80 16.92
N SER A 374 17.88 -13.64 16.30
CA SER A 374 18.92 -13.40 15.29
C SER A 374 20.33 -13.26 15.88
N GLY A 375 20.48 -12.91 17.14
CA GLY A 375 21.77 -12.81 17.85
C GLY A 375 22.62 -11.62 17.43
N ASN A 376 23.29 -11.70 16.26
CA ASN A 376 24.16 -10.64 15.74
C ASN A 376 23.84 -10.38 14.27
N GLY A 377 23.88 -9.12 13.83
CA GLY A 377 23.59 -8.78 12.45
C GLY A 377 23.42 -7.29 12.19
N ILE A 378 22.61 -6.97 11.19
CA ILE A 378 22.24 -5.61 10.80
C ILE A 378 20.71 -5.51 10.77
N LEU A 379 20.15 -4.61 11.58
CA LEU A 379 18.76 -4.16 11.47
C LEU A 379 18.69 -3.08 10.40
N VAL A 380 17.98 -3.32 9.32
CA VAL A 380 17.70 -2.34 8.26
C VAL A 380 16.42 -1.59 8.62
N THR A 381 16.51 -0.27 8.68
CA THR A 381 15.41 0.66 9.01
C THR A 381 15.10 1.66 7.91
N GLY A 382 15.89 1.64 6.83
CA GLY A 382 15.70 2.50 5.66
C GLY A 382 16.29 1.89 4.40
N PHE A 383 15.67 2.23 3.26
CA PHE A 383 16.15 1.90 1.92
C PHE A 383 16.44 3.19 1.15
N ASN A 384 17.65 3.31 0.59
CA ASN A 384 18.11 4.46 -0.17
C ASN A 384 18.29 4.09 -1.65
N GLY A 385 17.15 3.95 -2.37
CA GLY A 385 17.16 3.58 -3.79
C GLY A 385 17.40 2.10 -4.05
N GLY A 386 17.71 1.79 -5.31
CA GLY A 386 17.89 0.42 -5.81
C GLY A 386 16.60 -0.18 -6.38
N ASN A 387 16.76 -1.33 -7.03
CA ASN A 387 15.70 -2.03 -7.75
C ASN A 387 15.84 -3.55 -7.64
N CYS A 388 14.81 -4.23 -8.13
CA CYS A 388 14.80 -5.68 -8.34
C CYS A 388 14.49 -5.94 -9.82
N ASN A 389 15.23 -6.83 -10.44
CA ASN A 389 14.97 -7.30 -11.80
C ASN A 389 13.72 -8.21 -11.76
N PRO A 390 12.63 -7.87 -12.44
CA PRO A 390 11.41 -8.66 -12.39
C PRO A 390 11.51 -10.02 -13.06
N VAL A 391 12.46 -10.19 -14.01
CA VAL A 391 12.64 -11.44 -14.74
C VAL A 391 13.39 -12.48 -13.91
N THR A 392 14.48 -12.05 -13.23
CA THR A 392 15.37 -12.96 -12.52
C THR A 392 15.17 -12.95 -11.01
N GLY A 393 14.60 -11.88 -10.46
CA GLY A 393 14.50 -11.65 -9.01
C GLY A 393 15.79 -11.09 -8.39
N ASP A 394 16.82 -10.78 -9.20
CA ASP A 394 18.05 -10.20 -8.68
C ASP A 394 17.81 -8.78 -8.20
N PHE A 395 18.32 -8.45 -7.03
CA PHE A 395 18.12 -7.12 -6.45
C PHE A 395 19.44 -6.49 -6.00
N SER A 396 19.40 -5.15 -5.95
CA SER A 396 20.43 -4.31 -5.37
C SER A 396 19.77 -3.13 -4.72
N PHE A 397 19.88 -3.00 -3.38
CA PHE A 397 19.26 -1.93 -2.61
C PHE A 397 20.28 -1.25 -1.71
N GLY A 398 20.33 0.09 -1.76
CA GLY A 398 21.00 0.89 -0.74
C GLY A 398 20.22 0.82 0.57
N VAL A 399 20.92 0.61 1.67
CA VAL A 399 20.29 0.44 3.00
C VAL A 399 21.02 1.21 4.09
N GLU A 400 20.24 1.57 5.11
CA GLU A 400 20.73 2.13 6.36
C GLU A 400 20.02 1.46 7.55
N GLY A 401 20.63 1.54 8.72
CA GLY A 401 20.08 0.95 9.93
C GLY A 401 21.05 0.86 11.06
N PHE A 402 21.05 -0.26 11.78
CA PHE A 402 21.85 -0.44 13.00
C PHE A 402 22.52 -1.80 13.01
N ALA A 403 23.79 -1.83 13.40
CA ALA A 403 24.40 -3.08 13.81
C ALA A 403 23.79 -3.52 15.16
N PHE A 404 23.61 -4.83 15.34
CA PHE A 404 23.20 -5.38 16.63
C PHE A 404 24.07 -6.57 17.03
N SER A 405 24.21 -6.75 18.34
CA SER A 405 24.97 -7.87 18.93
C SER A 405 24.24 -8.37 20.15
N LYS A 406 24.12 -9.70 20.29
CA LYS A 406 23.39 -10.37 21.37
C LYS A 406 21.94 -9.81 21.50
N GLY A 407 21.30 -9.55 20.36
CA GLY A 407 19.94 -9.01 20.31
C GLY A 407 19.80 -7.53 20.68
N LYS A 408 20.89 -6.78 20.87
CA LYS A 408 20.86 -5.36 21.24
C LYS A 408 21.49 -4.50 20.17
N LEU A 409 20.86 -3.37 19.85
CA LEU A 409 21.41 -2.38 18.93
C LEU A 409 22.73 -1.81 19.50
N THR A 410 23.71 -1.60 18.63
CA THR A 410 25.04 -1.13 19.03
C THR A 410 25.40 0.25 18.46
N HIS A 411 25.36 0.40 17.15
CA HIS A 411 25.68 1.67 16.47
C HIS A 411 24.97 1.75 15.12
N PRO A 412 24.66 2.95 14.63
CA PRO A 412 24.09 3.09 13.30
C PRO A 412 25.11 2.75 12.21
N VAL A 413 24.60 2.22 11.10
CA VAL A 413 25.34 1.91 9.88
C VAL A 413 24.66 2.60 8.69
N ARG A 414 25.45 3.18 7.79
CA ARG A 414 24.98 3.89 6.61
C ARG A 414 25.81 3.51 5.38
N GLU A 415 25.34 3.92 4.21
CA GLU A 415 26.03 3.75 2.93
C GLU A 415 26.38 2.29 2.63
N MET A 416 25.46 1.39 2.99
CA MET A 416 25.60 -0.04 2.67
C MET A 416 24.68 -0.43 1.52
N LEU A 417 25.13 -1.38 0.72
CA LEU A 417 24.37 -1.99 -0.37
C LEU A 417 24.10 -3.44 -0.02
N ILE A 418 22.86 -3.89 -0.16
CA ILE A 418 22.52 -5.32 -0.13
C ILE A 418 22.25 -5.80 -1.55
N THR A 419 22.77 -6.97 -1.88
CA THR A 419 22.60 -7.63 -3.17
C THR A 419 22.23 -9.10 -2.99
N GLY A 420 21.45 -9.62 -3.91
CA GLY A 420 21.05 -11.02 -3.89
C GLY A 420 19.92 -11.30 -4.86
N ASN A 421 19.29 -12.44 -4.68
CA ASN A 421 18.10 -12.85 -5.41
C ASN A 421 16.90 -12.96 -4.45
N ILE A 422 15.73 -12.52 -4.87
CA ILE A 422 14.52 -12.50 -4.01
C ILE A 422 14.11 -13.90 -3.56
N LEU A 423 14.17 -14.90 -4.41
CA LEU A 423 13.81 -16.27 -4.02
C LEU A 423 14.79 -16.85 -3.00
N GLU A 424 16.09 -16.61 -3.20
CA GLU A 424 17.14 -17.03 -2.25
C GLU A 424 16.96 -16.31 -0.90
N LEU A 425 16.66 -15.00 -0.94
CA LEU A 425 16.40 -14.22 0.26
C LEU A 425 15.24 -14.82 1.05
N TRP A 426 14.07 -15.05 0.42
CA TRP A 426 12.91 -15.61 1.08
C TRP A 426 13.12 -17.03 1.60
N ASN A 427 13.91 -17.85 0.91
CA ASN A 427 14.29 -19.18 1.39
C ASN A 427 15.32 -19.13 2.52
N SER A 428 15.97 -17.98 2.74
CA SER A 428 16.83 -17.74 3.89
C SER A 428 16.09 -17.14 5.10
N LEU A 429 14.76 -16.93 5.02
CA LEU A 429 13.97 -16.40 6.13
C LEU A 429 14.06 -17.32 7.35
N ILE A 430 14.45 -16.75 8.49
CA ILE A 430 14.52 -17.46 9.78
C ILE A 430 13.34 -17.14 10.69
N ALA A 431 12.81 -15.93 10.61
CA ALA A 431 11.63 -15.55 11.39
C ALA A 431 10.87 -14.39 10.76
N ALA A 432 9.56 -14.37 10.95
CA ALA A 432 8.67 -13.24 10.78
C ALA A 432 7.93 -12.97 12.09
N GLY A 433 7.93 -11.72 12.53
CA GLY A 433 7.30 -11.30 13.78
C GLY A 433 5.77 -11.28 13.70
N SER A 434 5.17 -10.65 14.72
CA SER A 434 3.72 -10.36 14.78
C SER A 434 3.45 -8.86 14.91
N ASP A 435 4.48 -8.04 14.77
CA ASP A 435 4.49 -6.60 15.00
C ASP A 435 4.17 -5.78 13.74
N ALA A 436 3.40 -6.32 12.78
CA ALA A 436 2.96 -5.59 11.60
C ALA A 436 2.23 -4.29 11.99
N ARG A 437 2.45 -3.21 11.23
CA ARG A 437 1.88 -1.89 11.55
C ARG A 437 0.37 -1.87 11.31
N PRO A 438 -0.46 -1.60 12.34
CA PRO A 438 -1.93 -1.58 12.20
C PRO A 438 -2.42 -0.58 11.15
N SER A 439 -1.69 0.55 10.99
CA SER A 439 -2.00 1.63 10.05
C SER A 439 -1.59 1.35 8.60
N SER A 440 -1.03 0.17 8.29
CA SER A 440 -0.60 -0.18 6.94
C SER A 440 -1.56 -1.18 6.30
N ARG A 441 -1.80 -1.05 4.99
CA ARG A 441 -2.43 -2.15 4.24
C ARG A 441 -1.50 -3.37 4.13
N TRP A 442 -0.18 -3.14 4.12
CA TRP A 442 0.84 -4.17 4.11
C TRP A 442 1.05 -4.68 5.53
N GLN A 443 0.42 -5.78 5.88
CA GLN A 443 0.56 -6.41 7.19
C GLN A 443 1.81 -7.30 7.20
N ILE A 444 2.96 -6.65 7.03
CA ILE A 444 4.26 -7.29 7.00
C ILE A 444 5.01 -6.92 8.27
N PRO A 445 5.27 -7.89 9.13
CA PRO A 445 5.97 -7.67 10.40
C PRO A 445 7.49 -7.52 10.21
N THR A 446 8.21 -7.39 11.28
CA THR A 446 9.67 -7.51 11.31
C THR A 446 10.09 -8.88 10.76
N LEU A 447 11.08 -8.88 9.84
CA LEU A 447 11.59 -10.08 9.16
C LEU A 447 13.06 -10.30 9.49
N ALA A 448 13.46 -11.54 9.70
CA ALA A 448 14.86 -11.91 9.87
C ALA A 448 15.30 -12.93 8.83
N PHE A 449 16.45 -12.66 8.20
CA PHE A 449 17.05 -13.50 7.17
C PHE A 449 18.44 -13.96 7.60
N GLU A 450 18.82 -15.18 7.18
CA GLU A 450 20.19 -15.66 7.30
C GLU A 450 21.14 -14.77 6.45
N GLU A 451 22.32 -15.16 6.31
CA GLU A 451 23.45 -14.48 5.66
C GLU A 451 23.11 -13.75 4.34
N VAL A 452 22.83 -12.45 4.42
CA VAL A 452 22.67 -11.55 3.27
C VAL A 452 24.00 -10.86 2.96
N SER A 453 24.31 -10.67 1.69
CA SER A 453 25.52 -9.97 1.25
C SER A 453 25.37 -8.46 1.41
N PHE A 454 26.25 -7.87 2.21
CA PHE A 454 26.37 -6.42 2.39
C PHE A 454 27.72 -5.94 1.84
N SER A 455 27.71 -4.87 1.07
CA SER A 455 28.91 -4.14 0.62
C SER A 455 28.85 -2.68 1.10
N ALA A 456 30.04 -2.14 1.43
CA ALA A 456 30.24 -0.76 1.92
C ALA A 456 31.06 0.04 0.93
#